data_22f32e21a6ee859ac0b8c34188e95669
#
_entry.id   22f32e21a6ee859ac0b8c34188e95669
#
_cell.length_a   1.000
_cell.length_b   1.000
_cell.length_c   1.000
_cell.angle_alpha   90.00
_cell.angle_beta   90.00
_cell.angle_gamma   90.00
#
_symmetry.space_group_name_H-M   'P 1'
#
loop_
_entity.id
_entity.type
_entity.pdbx_description
1 polymer ?
#
loop_
_entity_poly.entity_id
_entity_poly.type
_entity_poly.pdbx_seq_one_letter_code
_entity_poly.pdbx_strand_id
1 'polypeptide(L)'
;MMNKIKKIISKLFGIILPFVDRMAYLRYFDKPFTDLPILSLQGYYKLAEDGEKNTYSIEDVDLLEKKNGYSVNKDWLNSLALHTQIVVKKSELNYAHGRILYTVLRHYLTSLAKEDIKTVNIIETGTARGFSALCMAKALSDSKFEGSICTVDVLPHYKKMFWN
;
A
#
# COMPACT_ATOMS: atom_id res chain seq x y z
N MET A 1 -10.81 -33.09 35.83
CA MET A 1 -11.50 -33.32 34.53
C MET A 1 -11.56 -32.04 33.69
N MET A 2 -11.95 -30.90 34.22
CA MET A 2 -12.12 -29.63 33.51
C MET A 2 -10.81 -29.09 32.86
N ASN A 3 -9.64 -29.26 33.50
CA ASN A 3 -8.35 -28.80 32.92
C ASN A 3 -7.87 -29.64 31.71
N LYS A 4 -8.24 -30.93 31.65
CA LYS A 4 -7.94 -31.76 30.45
C LYS A 4 -8.80 -31.36 29.26
N ILE A 5 -10.06 -31.02 29.49
CA ILE A 5 -11.00 -30.58 28.45
C ILE A 5 -10.57 -29.23 27.89
N LYS A 6 -10.19 -28.27 28.74
CA LYS A 6 -9.65 -26.96 28.29
C LYS A 6 -8.40 -27.11 27.42
N LYS A 7 -7.50 -28.04 27.77
CA LYS A 7 -6.26 -28.30 27.03
C LYS A 7 -6.52 -28.95 25.66
N ILE A 8 -7.55 -29.81 25.58
CA ILE A 8 -7.97 -30.43 24.31
C ILE A 8 -8.64 -29.40 23.41
N ILE A 9 -9.52 -28.56 23.95
CA ILE A 9 -10.19 -27.48 23.22
C ILE A 9 -9.16 -26.48 22.69
N SER A 10 -8.21 -26.02 23.51
CA SER A 10 -7.13 -25.11 23.11
C SER A 10 -6.27 -25.71 21.97
N LYS A 11 -5.99 -27.02 22.04
CA LYS A 11 -5.20 -27.70 21.02
C LYS A 11 -5.97 -27.86 19.69
N LEU A 12 -7.27 -28.13 19.77
CA LEU A 12 -8.19 -28.18 18.62
C LEU A 12 -8.33 -26.79 17.97
N PHE A 13 -8.52 -25.73 18.77
CA PHE A 13 -8.56 -24.37 18.26
C PHE A 13 -7.23 -23.96 17.61
N GLY A 14 -6.09 -24.32 18.19
CA GLY A 14 -4.77 -24.07 17.61
C GLY A 14 -4.52 -24.77 16.25
N ILE A 15 -5.25 -25.86 15.95
CA ILE A 15 -5.19 -26.55 14.66
C ILE A 15 -6.24 -26.00 13.68
N ILE A 16 -7.42 -25.67 14.17
CA ILE A 16 -8.56 -25.27 13.34
C ILE A 16 -8.42 -23.80 12.90
N LEU A 17 -7.96 -22.90 13.77
CA LEU A 17 -7.81 -21.47 13.44
C LEU A 17 -6.90 -21.23 12.22
N PRO A 18 -5.67 -21.76 12.15
CA PRO A 18 -4.81 -21.59 10.98
C PRO A 18 -5.43 -22.19 9.69
N PHE A 19 -6.23 -23.25 9.83
CA PHE A 19 -6.94 -23.85 8.69
C PHE A 19 -8.10 -22.96 8.23
N VAL A 20 -8.88 -22.41 9.16
CA VAL A 20 -9.98 -21.47 8.87
C VAL A 20 -9.42 -20.18 8.28
N ASP A 21 -8.33 -19.64 8.84
CA ASP A 21 -7.65 -18.45 8.31
C ASP A 21 -7.11 -18.71 6.90
N ARG A 22 -6.51 -19.88 6.67
CA ARG A 22 -6.03 -20.26 5.35
C ARG A 22 -7.19 -20.45 4.34
N MET A 23 -8.31 -21.04 4.76
CA MET A 23 -9.50 -21.17 3.91
C MET A 23 -10.18 -19.84 3.63
N ALA A 24 -10.24 -18.96 4.62
CA ALA A 24 -10.73 -17.57 4.45
C ALA A 24 -9.81 -16.80 3.51
N TYR A 25 -8.51 -16.94 3.66
CA TYR A 25 -7.48 -16.36 2.79
C TYR A 25 -7.63 -16.87 1.35
N LEU A 26 -7.70 -18.19 1.13
CA LEU A 26 -7.91 -18.78 -0.19
C LEU A 26 -9.23 -18.34 -0.82
N ARG A 27 -10.32 -18.25 -0.06
CA ARG A 27 -11.60 -17.71 -0.53
C ARG A 27 -11.53 -16.23 -0.89
N TYR A 28 -10.81 -15.45 -0.10
CA TYR A 28 -10.59 -14.04 -0.37
C TYR A 28 -9.78 -13.85 -1.67
N PHE A 29 -8.74 -14.68 -1.89
CA PHE A 29 -7.88 -14.59 -3.07
C PHE A 29 -8.40 -15.36 -4.29
N ASP A 30 -9.31 -16.32 -4.12
CA ASP A 30 -9.99 -16.97 -5.24
C ASP A 30 -11.08 -16.08 -5.88
N LYS A 31 -11.67 -15.16 -5.10
CA LYS A 31 -12.71 -14.23 -5.58
C LYS A 31 -12.54 -12.79 -5.06
N PRO A 32 -11.35 -12.26 -4.92
CA PRO A 32 -11.17 -10.91 -4.38
C PRO A 32 -11.61 -9.83 -5.38
N PHE A 33 -11.73 -10.20 -6.65
CA PHE A 33 -11.98 -9.27 -7.77
C PHE A 33 -13.04 -9.89 -8.67
N THR A 34 -13.97 -9.04 -9.08
CA THR A 34 -14.95 -9.42 -10.09
C THR A 34 -14.32 -9.30 -11.49
N ASP A 35 -14.83 -10.10 -12.43
CA ASP A 35 -14.45 -9.99 -13.84
C ASP A 35 -15.00 -8.71 -14.50
N LEU A 36 -15.87 -7.99 -13.79
CA LEU A 36 -16.54 -6.77 -14.25
C LEU A 36 -16.41 -5.66 -13.19
N PRO A 37 -16.40 -4.40 -13.60
CA PRO A 37 -16.45 -3.26 -12.71
C PRO A 37 -17.66 -3.33 -11.76
N ILE A 38 -17.46 -3.01 -10.47
CA ILE A 38 -18.52 -2.98 -9.46
C ILE A 38 -19.32 -1.67 -9.54
N LEU A 39 -18.65 -0.57 -9.91
CA LEU A 39 -19.24 0.75 -10.03
C LEU A 39 -19.29 1.20 -11.50
N SER A 40 -20.11 2.20 -11.77
CA SER A 40 -20.01 2.97 -13.01
C SER A 40 -18.72 3.81 -13.04
N LEU A 41 -18.30 4.26 -14.21
CA LEU A 41 -17.13 5.15 -14.35
C LEU A 41 -17.25 6.40 -13.45
N GLN A 42 -18.45 7.03 -13.42
CA GLN A 42 -18.69 8.16 -12.52
C GLN A 42 -18.57 7.77 -11.04
N GLY A 43 -18.99 6.55 -10.67
CA GLY A 43 -18.83 6.03 -9.32
C GLY A 43 -17.36 5.93 -8.92
N TYR A 44 -16.48 5.50 -9.82
CA TYR A 44 -15.04 5.46 -9.57
C TYR A 44 -14.40 6.84 -9.48
N TYR A 45 -14.79 7.80 -10.33
CA TYR A 45 -14.33 9.19 -10.20
C TYR A 45 -14.76 9.82 -8.88
N LYS A 46 -16.01 9.60 -8.47
CA LYS A 46 -16.48 10.08 -7.17
C LYS A 46 -15.69 9.46 -6.01
N LEU A 47 -15.40 8.17 -6.08
CA LEU A 47 -14.56 7.49 -5.08
C LEU A 47 -13.15 8.11 -5.02
N ALA A 48 -12.59 8.51 -6.15
CA ALA A 48 -11.30 9.20 -6.23
C ALA A 48 -11.35 10.58 -5.58
N GLU A 49 -12.37 11.39 -5.87
CA GLU A 49 -12.59 12.70 -5.26
C GLU A 49 -12.76 12.61 -3.74
N ASP A 50 -13.58 11.66 -3.28
CA ASP A 50 -13.80 11.42 -1.85
C ASP A 50 -12.49 10.94 -1.17
N GLY A 51 -11.72 10.07 -1.84
CA GLY A 51 -10.41 9.63 -1.39
C GLY A 51 -9.41 10.77 -1.24
N GLU A 52 -9.31 11.65 -2.23
CA GLU A 52 -8.46 12.85 -2.15
C GLU A 52 -8.88 13.74 -0.99
N LYS A 53 -10.17 14.08 -0.91
CA LYS A 53 -10.70 15.00 0.10
C LYS A 53 -10.46 14.49 1.52
N ASN A 54 -10.63 13.18 1.76
CA ASN A 54 -10.62 12.62 3.11
C ASN A 54 -9.23 12.13 3.56
N THR A 55 -8.32 11.85 2.62
CA THR A 55 -7.06 11.18 2.96
C THR A 55 -5.80 11.93 2.49
N TYR A 56 -5.95 13.03 1.76
CA TYR A 56 -4.79 13.81 1.33
C TYR A 56 -4.25 14.69 2.45
N SER A 57 -5.08 15.56 3.01
CA SER A 57 -4.66 16.52 4.04
C SER A 57 -4.83 15.90 5.43
N ILE A 58 -3.70 15.54 6.03
CA ILE A 58 -3.60 15.03 7.40
C ILE A 58 -2.53 15.87 8.10
N GLU A 59 -2.88 16.52 9.20
CA GLU A 59 -2.03 17.48 9.92
C GLU A 59 -0.65 16.91 10.27
N ASP A 60 -0.60 15.69 10.79
CA ASP A 60 0.65 15.02 11.14
C ASP A 60 1.55 14.79 9.91
N VAL A 61 0.96 14.51 8.75
CA VAL A 61 1.71 14.33 7.49
C VAL A 61 2.21 15.66 6.97
N ASP A 62 1.41 16.73 7.06
CA ASP A 62 1.80 18.08 6.69
C ASP A 62 2.99 18.57 7.55
N LEU A 63 2.93 18.30 8.86
CA LEU A 63 4.02 18.59 9.79
C LEU A 63 5.28 17.78 9.49
N LEU A 64 5.13 16.49 9.14
CA LEU A 64 6.25 15.64 8.76
C LEU A 64 6.94 16.13 7.47
N GLU A 65 6.17 16.48 6.45
CA GLU A 65 6.71 17.05 5.21
C GLU A 65 7.44 18.37 5.46
N LYS A 66 6.85 19.24 6.27
CA LYS A 66 7.47 20.51 6.66
C LYS A 66 8.79 20.27 7.41
N LYS A 67 8.81 19.33 8.35
CA LYS A 67 10.01 18.97 9.13
C LYS A 67 11.11 18.41 8.23
N ASN A 68 10.75 17.52 7.31
CA ASN A 68 11.72 16.88 6.41
C ASN A 68 12.16 17.78 5.25
N GLY A 69 11.39 18.82 4.92
CA GLY A 69 11.65 19.73 3.81
C GLY A 69 11.29 19.18 2.43
N TYR A 70 10.50 18.12 2.36
CA TYR A 70 10.12 17.48 1.10
C TYR A 70 8.63 17.16 1.07
N SER A 71 7.97 17.54 -0.03
CA SER A 71 6.59 17.15 -0.33
C SER A 71 6.50 16.65 -1.77
N VAL A 72 5.67 15.64 -1.99
CA VAL A 72 5.39 15.17 -3.34
C VAL A 72 4.43 16.12 -4.04
N ASN A 73 4.59 16.28 -5.36
CA ASN A 73 3.62 17.06 -6.14
C ASN A 73 2.23 16.46 -6.04
N LYS A 74 1.24 17.29 -5.66
CA LYS A 74 -0.14 16.87 -5.41
C LYS A 74 -0.81 16.27 -6.64
N ASP A 75 -0.68 16.94 -7.79
CA ASP A 75 -1.35 16.50 -9.03
C ASP A 75 -0.78 15.17 -9.52
N TRP A 76 0.55 14.99 -9.38
CA TRP A 76 1.20 13.73 -9.68
C TRP A 76 0.70 12.61 -8.77
N LEU A 77 0.60 12.86 -7.46
CA LEU A 77 0.12 11.86 -6.49
C LEU A 77 -1.34 11.49 -6.74
N ASN A 78 -2.21 12.46 -7.02
CA ASN A 78 -3.61 12.23 -7.33
C ASN A 78 -3.76 11.42 -8.62
N SER A 79 -2.99 11.74 -9.66
CA SER A 79 -2.95 10.97 -10.90
C SER A 79 -2.49 9.53 -10.66
N LEU A 80 -1.43 9.34 -9.88
CA LEU A 80 -0.99 8.01 -9.49
C LEU A 80 -2.06 7.24 -8.71
N ALA A 81 -2.69 7.90 -7.74
CA ALA A 81 -3.73 7.31 -6.91
C ALA A 81 -4.94 6.87 -7.71
N LEU A 82 -5.36 7.66 -8.71
CA LEU A 82 -6.45 7.30 -9.61
C LEU A 82 -6.21 5.94 -10.30
N HIS A 83 -4.98 5.65 -10.67
CA HIS A 83 -4.63 4.39 -11.34
C HIS A 83 -4.32 3.23 -10.39
N THR A 84 -3.95 3.52 -9.14
CA THR A 84 -3.39 2.51 -8.23
C THR A 84 -4.14 2.35 -6.92
N GLN A 85 -4.89 3.34 -6.47
CA GLN A 85 -5.60 3.31 -5.19
C GLN A 85 -7.12 3.14 -5.32
N ILE A 86 -7.69 3.54 -6.47
CA ILE A 86 -9.15 3.58 -6.62
C ILE A 86 -9.68 2.17 -6.85
N VAL A 87 -10.21 1.59 -5.79
CA VAL A 87 -10.82 0.26 -5.75
C VAL A 87 -11.96 0.25 -4.74
N VAL A 88 -12.96 -0.57 -4.98
CA VAL A 88 -14.00 -0.84 -3.98
C VAL A 88 -13.45 -1.79 -2.92
N LYS A 89 -13.18 -1.27 -1.74
CA LYS A 89 -12.63 -2.03 -0.62
C LYS A 89 -13.28 -1.61 0.70
N LYS A 90 -13.14 -2.43 1.73
CA LYS A 90 -13.67 -2.11 3.07
C LYS A 90 -12.85 -1.05 3.80
N SER A 91 -11.53 -0.98 3.54
CA SER A 91 -10.67 0.04 4.12
C SER A 91 -10.75 1.33 3.32
N GLU A 92 -10.51 2.45 3.98
CA GLU A 92 -10.42 3.75 3.32
C GLU A 92 -9.24 3.81 2.34
N LEU A 93 -9.38 4.68 1.34
CA LEU A 93 -8.27 5.04 0.46
C LEU A 93 -7.26 5.86 1.27
N ASN A 94 -5.98 5.69 1.01
CA ASN A 94 -4.93 6.34 1.80
C ASN A 94 -3.86 6.99 0.90
N TYR A 95 -4.12 8.20 0.44
CA TYR A 95 -3.16 9.00 -0.34
C TYR A 95 -2.00 9.50 0.53
N ALA A 96 -2.26 9.75 1.82
CA ALA A 96 -1.24 10.20 2.75
C ALA A 96 -0.08 9.20 2.90
N HIS A 97 -0.34 7.89 2.73
CA HIS A 97 0.71 6.87 2.72
C HIS A 97 1.82 7.17 1.68
N GLY A 98 1.44 7.58 0.47
CA GLY A 98 2.40 7.98 -0.56
C GLY A 98 3.22 9.21 -0.18
N ARG A 99 2.60 10.20 0.48
CA ARG A 99 3.27 11.41 1.00
C ARG A 99 4.31 11.05 2.05
N ILE A 100 3.93 10.20 3.01
CA ILE A 100 4.84 9.74 4.08
C ILE A 100 6.05 9.03 3.48
N LEU A 101 5.82 8.05 2.60
CA LEU A 101 6.92 7.31 1.96
C LEU A 101 7.86 8.23 1.18
N TYR A 102 7.29 9.15 0.40
CA TYR A 102 8.08 10.10 -0.38
C TYR A 102 8.93 10.99 0.52
N THR A 103 8.33 11.68 1.51
CA THR A 103 9.05 12.64 2.34
C THR A 103 10.12 11.98 3.21
N VAL A 104 9.81 10.81 3.81
CA VAL A 104 10.75 10.08 4.66
C VAL A 104 11.93 9.56 3.83
N LEU A 105 11.66 8.96 2.67
CA LEU A 105 12.72 8.47 1.81
C LEU A 105 13.60 9.60 1.28
N ARG A 106 13.02 10.74 0.82
CA ARG A 106 13.79 11.92 0.40
C ARG A 106 14.71 12.44 1.50
N HIS A 107 14.19 12.52 2.73
CA HIS A 107 14.99 12.93 3.89
C HIS A 107 16.14 11.95 4.17
N TYR A 108 15.86 10.65 4.15
CA TYR A 108 16.87 9.61 4.33
C TYR A 108 17.96 9.63 3.25
N LEU A 109 17.58 9.75 1.99
CA LEU A 109 18.51 9.85 0.87
C LEU A 109 19.44 11.07 0.98
N THR A 110 18.94 12.18 1.53
CA THR A 110 19.76 13.36 1.80
C THR A 110 20.85 13.07 2.85
N SER A 111 20.56 12.23 3.85
CA SER A 111 21.60 11.83 4.81
C SER A 111 22.65 10.93 4.18
N LEU A 112 22.24 9.97 3.36
CA LEU A 112 23.16 9.08 2.63
C LEU A 112 24.05 9.83 1.65
N ALA A 113 23.53 10.87 0.98
CA ALA A 113 24.30 11.70 0.08
C ALA A 113 25.47 12.42 0.80
N LYS A 114 25.31 12.76 2.09
CA LYS A 114 26.40 13.32 2.91
C LYS A 114 27.52 12.33 3.21
N GLU A 115 27.21 11.05 3.12
CA GLU A 115 28.15 9.93 3.28
C GLU A 115 28.70 9.43 1.94
N ASP A 116 28.47 10.18 0.84
CA ASP A 116 28.81 9.86 -0.55
C ASP A 116 28.18 8.54 -1.07
N ILE A 117 27.09 8.09 -0.45
CA ILE A 117 26.31 6.95 -0.92
C ILE A 117 25.34 7.46 -1.99
N LYS A 118 25.35 6.82 -3.17
CA LYS A 118 24.54 7.22 -4.33
C LYS A 118 23.60 6.13 -4.83
N THR A 119 23.69 4.93 -4.27
CA THR A 119 22.89 3.77 -4.69
C THR A 119 22.13 3.21 -3.51
N VAL A 120 20.82 2.97 -3.70
CA VAL A 120 19.94 2.37 -2.69
C VAL A 120 19.06 1.31 -3.33
N ASN A 121 19.01 0.12 -2.73
CA ASN A 121 18.06 -0.92 -3.11
C ASN A 121 16.99 -1.06 -2.05
N ILE A 122 15.74 -1.13 -2.48
CA ILE A 122 14.55 -1.18 -1.62
C ILE A 122 13.84 -2.50 -1.87
N ILE A 123 13.39 -3.14 -0.80
CA ILE A 123 12.50 -4.30 -0.87
C ILE A 123 11.15 -3.90 -0.26
N GLU A 124 10.08 -4.16 -0.99
CA GLU A 124 8.71 -3.95 -0.56
C GLU A 124 7.95 -5.28 -0.52
N THR A 125 7.15 -5.47 0.50
CA THR A 125 6.18 -6.56 0.58
C THR A 125 4.76 -6.01 0.49
N GLY A 126 3.92 -6.62 -0.36
CA GLY A 126 2.56 -6.12 -0.60
C GLY A 126 2.51 -5.07 -1.70
N THR A 127 2.93 -5.41 -2.91
CA THR A 127 2.98 -4.51 -4.08
C THR A 127 1.62 -3.96 -4.46
N ALA A 128 0.57 -4.77 -4.36
CA ALA A 128 -0.77 -4.49 -4.88
C ALA A 128 -0.69 -3.93 -6.33
N ARG A 129 -1.06 -2.66 -6.52
CA ARG A 129 -0.98 -1.98 -7.83
C ARG A 129 0.22 -1.01 -7.92
N GLY A 130 1.14 -1.08 -6.97
CA GLY A 130 2.41 -0.35 -7.01
C GLY A 130 2.36 1.09 -6.53
N PHE A 131 1.32 1.53 -5.82
CA PHE A 131 1.23 2.92 -5.36
C PHE A 131 2.44 3.32 -4.50
N SER A 132 2.76 2.54 -3.49
CA SER A 132 3.90 2.77 -2.59
C SER A 132 5.24 2.66 -3.34
N ALA A 133 5.41 1.62 -4.14
CA ALA A 133 6.62 1.42 -4.96
C ALA A 133 6.89 2.62 -5.88
N LEU A 134 5.85 3.14 -6.54
CA LEU A 134 5.99 4.29 -7.43
C LEU A 134 6.26 5.59 -6.66
N CYS A 135 5.70 5.77 -5.46
CA CYS A 135 6.05 6.90 -4.59
C CYS A 135 7.53 6.86 -4.16
N MET A 136 8.04 5.66 -3.82
CA MET A 136 9.45 5.46 -3.50
C MET A 136 10.36 5.66 -4.72
N ALA A 137 9.97 5.16 -5.89
CA ALA A 137 10.69 5.38 -7.15
C ALA A 137 10.78 6.88 -7.49
N LYS A 138 9.69 7.62 -7.29
CA LYS A 138 9.69 9.08 -7.44
C LYS A 138 10.70 9.75 -6.49
N ALA A 139 10.75 9.32 -5.24
CA ALA A 139 11.71 9.86 -4.28
C ALA A 139 13.16 9.59 -4.69
N LEU A 140 13.50 8.38 -5.17
CA LEU A 140 14.83 8.06 -5.72
C LEU A 140 15.16 8.96 -6.91
N SER A 141 14.25 9.04 -7.88
CA SER A 141 14.41 9.86 -9.08
C SER A 141 14.65 11.35 -8.76
N ASP A 142 13.80 11.94 -7.91
CA ASP A 142 13.90 13.34 -7.52
C ASP A 142 15.15 13.65 -6.68
N SER A 143 15.70 12.60 -6.02
CA SER A 143 16.98 12.70 -5.28
C SER A 143 18.20 12.38 -6.16
N LYS A 144 18.00 11.97 -7.41
CA LYS A 144 19.05 11.50 -8.33
C LYS A 144 19.88 10.35 -7.75
N PHE A 145 19.22 9.45 -7.03
CA PHE A 145 19.81 8.22 -6.54
C PHE A 145 19.59 7.10 -7.56
N GLU A 146 20.62 6.32 -7.76
CA GLU A 146 20.55 5.06 -8.50
C GLU A 146 20.06 3.94 -7.57
N GLY A 147 19.55 2.86 -8.17
CA GLY A 147 19.13 1.69 -7.41
C GLY A 147 17.94 0.98 -8.01
N SER A 148 17.43 0.04 -7.24
CA SER A 148 16.27 -0.77 -7.63
C SER A 148 15.24 -0.88 -6.51
N ILE A 149 13.98 -1.07 -6.90
CA ILE A 149 12.91 -1.43 -5.99
C ILE A 149 12.43 -2.83 -6.38
N CYS A 150 12.63 -3.80 -5.49
CA CYS A 150 12.12 -5.15 -5.65
C CYS A 150 10.82 -5.26 -4.84
N THR A 151 9.72 -5.54 -5.51
CA THR A 151 8.43 -5.69 -4.85
C THR A 151 7.95 -7.13 -4.90
N VAL A 152 7.39 -7.62 -3.80
CA VAL A 152 6.87 -8.98 -3.66
C VAL A 152 5.41 -8.93 -3.21
N ASP A 153 4.56 -9.68 -3.90
CA ASP A 153 3.14 -9.78 -3.55
C ASP A 153 2.66 -11.24 -3.63
N VAL A 154 1.63 -11.54 -2.87
CA VAL A 154 0.90 -12.81 -2.93
C VAL A 154 -0.18 -12.80 -4.01
N LEU A 155 -0.52 -11.61 -4.55
CA LEU A 155 -1.52 -11.50 -5.60
C LEU A 155 -1.01 -12.14 -6.90
N PRO A 156 -1.87 -12.93 -7.57
CA PRO A 156 -1.47 -13.62 -8.79
C PRO A 156 -1.34 -12.62 -9.96
N HIS A 157 -0.11 -12.30 -10.34
CA HIS A 157 0.20 -11.37 -11.45
C HIS A 157 -0.26 -11.86 -12.83
N TYR A 158 -0.60 -13.13 -12.96
CA TYR A 158 -1.07 -13.74 -14.23
C TYR A 158 -2.59 -13.70 -14.41
N LYS A 159 -3.35 -13.29 -13.40
CA LYS A 159 -4.80 -13.11 -13.49
C LYS A 159 -5.12 -11.64 -13.76
N LYS A 160 -6.01 -11.39 -14.71
CA LYS A 160 -6.61 -10.06 -14.85
C LYS A 160 -7.43 -9.78 -13.59
N MET A 161 -7.03 -8.77 -12.86
CA MET A 161 -7.75 -8.29 -11.70
C MET A 161 -8.32 -6.92 -12.05
N PHE A 162 -9.64 -6.83 -12.13
CA PHE A 162 -10.29 -5.55 -12.32
C PHE A 162 -10.32 -4.83 -10.98
N TRP A 163 -9.40 -3.95 -10.85
CA TRP A 163 -9.35 -2.98 -9.78
C TRP A 163 -10.02 -1.67 -10.24
N ASN A 164 -11.01 -1.78 -11.05
CA ASN A 164 -11.64 -0.59 -11.64
C ASN A 164 -12.35 0.23 -10.63
#